data_12a4f7f1405c98d30405e959712718f6
#
_entry.id   12a4f7f1405c98d30405e959712718f6
#
_cell.length_a   1.000
_cell.length_b   1.000
_cell.length_c   1.000
_cell.angle_alpha   90.00
_cell.angle_beta   90.00
_cell.angle_gamma   90.00
#
_symmetry.space_group_name_H-M   'P 1'
#
loop_
_entity.id
_entity.type
_entity.pdbx_description
1 polymer ?
#
loop_
_entity_poly.entity_id
_entity_poly.type
_entity_poly.pdbx_seq_one_letter_code
_entity_poly.pdbx_strand_id
1 'polypeptide(L)'
;MIWFPNPPYAVNRKGVPAGFEIDLWRMIAETRQIPYRIRKAESFEALLQAIRTNQADLAISGVLINENRSKQFHFTFPTASSDLKIYKLDSQEPTAIKMLRILLSKQVLLIFLGLGLIACIFALPVWFVERKRPDLADKRKRHQLIFILQKTLLLSTDHTRQTRTRLISICSLFARVLLTAYFTSFILKVATSETYLSTDYQMEDLNFELLKNNTFAAIPGYIQTSILKSNGAKTMGCDVAETCIGMLQAGEASAILDDMLTMRSALKSMPPKPKVTPASGKLMTLFMALAISDQFSRDPRSRAINDGIARSYYDGSHTKLSRIWINP
;
A
#
# COMPACT_ATOMS: atom_id res chain seq x y z
N MET A 1 19.90 6.67 -28.12
CA MET A 1 19.22 6.36 -26.84
C MET A 1 19.45 4.93 -26.41
N ILE A 2 19.32 4.65 -25.11
CA ILE A 2 19.48 3.32 -24.52
C ILE A 2 18.24 2.97 -23.66
N TRP A 3 17.85 1.70 -23.61
CA TRP A 3 16.72 1.25 -22.85
C TRP A 3 16.99 -0.08 -22.14
N PHE A 4 16.27 -0.35 -21.06
CA PHE A 4 16.30 -1.61 -20.33
C PHE A 4 14.87 -2.05 -20.01
N PRO A 5 14.53 -3.36 -20.10
CA PRO A 5 13.20 -3.84 -19.79
C PRO A 5 12.81 -3.56 -18.33
N ASN A 6 11.75 -2.77 -18.15
CA ASN A 6 11.11 -2.47 -16.88
C ASN A 6 9.62 -2.20 -17.14
N PRO A 7 8.79 -3.25 -17.21
CA PRO A 7 7.37 -3.08 -17.45
C PRO A 7 6.68 -2.27 -16.33
N PRO A 8 5.72 -1.38 -16.65
CA PRO A 8 5.13 -1.11 -17.96
C PRO A 8 5.87 -0.04 -18.76
N TYR A 9 6.93 0.56 -18.26
CA TYR A 9 7.63 1.72 -18.86
C TYR A 9 8.34 1.35 -20.15
N ALA A 10 9.11 0.26 -20.12
CA ALA A 10 9.83 -0.28 -21.26
C ALA A 10 9.72 -1.81 -21.28
N VAL A 11 9.27 -2.39 -22.38
CA VAL A 11 9.07 -3.84 -22.53
C VAL A 11 9.69 -4.34 -23.83
N ASN A 12 10.10 -5.60 -23.84
CA ASN A 12 10.55 -6.26 -25.04
C ASN A 12 9.42 -7.09 -25.65
N ARG A 13 8.85 -6.64 -26.76
CA ARG A 13 7.85 -7.42 -27.52
C ARG A 13 8.50 -8.05 -28.72
N LYS A 14 8.84 -9.33 -28.63
CA LYS A 14 9.44 -10.12 -29.77
C LYS A 14 10.65 -9.43 -30.40
N GLY A 15 11.55 -8.90 -29.59
CA GLY A 15 12.74 -8.18 -30.06
C GLY A 15 12.53 -6.69 -30.32
N VAL A 16 11.28 -6.19 -30.31
CA VAL A 16 10.99 -4.78 -30.54
C VAL A 16 10.74 -4.09 -29.19
N PRO A 17 11.44 -2.97 -28.89
CA PRO A 17 11.16 -2.19 -27.71
C PRO A 17 9.76 -1.55 -27.80
N ALA A 18 8.98 -1.64 -26.74
CA ALA A 18 7.67 -1.06 -26.58
C ALA A 18 7.47 -0.63 -25.11
N GLY A 19 6.32 -0.12 -24.73
CA GLY A 19 6.04 0.31 -23.38
C GLY A 19 5.67 1.77 -23.29
N PHE A 20 5.19 2.17 -22.11
CA PHE A 20 4.65 3.52 -21.91
C PHE A 20 5.66 4.62 -22.32
N GLU A 21 6.87 4.58 -21.78
CA GLU A 21 7.88 5.60 -22.06
C GLU A 21 8.48 5.46 -23.46
N ILE A 22 8.58 4.23 -23.98
CA ILE A 22 9.06 3.99 -25.35
C ILE A 22 8.10 4.59 -26.38
N ASP A 23 6.81 4.38 -26.20
CA ASP A 23 5.80 4.88 -27.13
C ASP A 23 5.58 6.39 -26.97
N LEU A 24 5.70 6.92 -25.75
CA LEU A 24 5.75 8.36 -25.48
C LEU A 24 6.94 9.02 -26.21
N TRP A 25 8.12 8.42 -26.07
CA TRP A 25 9.31 8.89 -26.78
C TRP A 25 9.13 8.88 -28.31
N ARG A 26 8.62 7.78 -28.87
CA ARG A 26 8.39 7.69 -30.33
C ARG A 26 7.47 8.80 -30.82
N MET A 27 6.36 9.00 -30.13
CA MET A 27 5.42 10.07 -30.48
C MET A 27 6.09 11.44 -30.44
N ILE A 28 6.91 11.73 -29.42
CA ILE A 28 7.64 13.00 -29.32
C ILE A 28 8.69 13.12 -30.45
N ALA A 29 9.47 12.06 -30.66
CA ALA A 29 10.51 12.05 -31.68
C ALA A 29 9.95 12.27 -33.10
N GLU A 30 8.84 11.63 -33.43
CA GLU A 30 8.13 11.81 -34.71
C GLU A 30 7.57 13.23 -34.83
N THR A 31 6.89 13.74 -33.84
CA THR A 31 6.27 15.08 -33.85
C THR A 31 7.32 16.18 -33.93
N ARG A 32 8.49 15.98 -33.31
CA ARG A 32 9.61 16.94 -33.30
C ARG A 32 10.68 16.66 -34.31
N GLN A 33 10.52 15.63 -35.15
CA GLN A 33 11.48 15.19 -36.16
C GLN A 33 12.89 14.97 -35.60
N ILE A 34 12.96 14.35 -34.39
CA ILE A 34 14.23 14.04 -33.73
C ILE A 34 14.73 12.68 -34.23
N PRO A 35 15.82 12.61 -34.98
CA PRO A 35 16.41 11.34 -35.40
C PRO A 35 17.03 10.63 -34.20
N TYR A 36 16.82 9.31 -34.07
CA TYR A 36 17.43 8.54 -33.02
C TYR A 36 17.78 7.11 -33.41
N ARG A 37 18.73 6.53 -32.68
CA ARG A 37 19.03 5.09 -32.68
C ARG A 37 18.72 4.54 -31.29
N ILE A 38 18.14 3.34 -31.25
CA ILE A 38 17.80 2.68 -30.01
C ILE A 38 18.64 1.43 -29.79
N ARG A 39 19.23 1.27 -28.61
CA ARG A 39 19.95 0.04 -28.20
C ARG A 39 19.47 -0.45 -26.86
N LYS A 40 19.47 -1.75 -26.65
CA LYS A 40 19.15 -2.38 -25.37
C LYS A 40 20.41 -2.39 -24.50
N ALA A 41 20.23 -2.08 -23.20
CA ALA A 41 21.25 -2.28 -22.17
C ALA A 41 21.23 -3.72 -21.67
N GLU A 42 22.37 -4.21 -21.20
CA GLU A 42 22.51 -5.55 -20.60
C GLU A 42 21.93 -5.60 -19.18
N SER A 43 22.04 -4.49 -18.46
CA SER A 43 21.49 -4.34 -17.11
C SER A 43 21.01 -2.90 -16.88
N PHE A 44 20.24 -2.70 -15.82
CA PHE A 44 19.82 -1.36 -15.41
C PHE A 44 21.01 -0.48 -14.99
N GLU A 45 22.02 -1.07 -14.33
CA GLU A 45 23.25 -0.33 -13.99
C GLU A 45 24.05 0.07 -15.24
N ALA A 46 24.15 -0.82 -16.24
CA ALA A 46 24.78 -0.50 -17.54
C ALA A 46 24.05 0.63 -18.27
N LEU A 47 22.71 0.70 -18.16
CA LEU A 47 21.91 1.80 -18.67
C LEU A 47 22.28 3.13 -17.99
N LEU A 48 22.33 3.17 -16.66
CA LEU A 48 22.70 4.37 -15.91
C LEU A 48 24.15 4.80 -16.19
N GLN A 49 25.07 3.82 -16.29
CA GLN A 49 26.47 4.09 -16.58
C GLN A 49 26.64 4.73 -17.97
N ALA A 50 25.88 4.26 -18.96
CA ALA A 50 25.94 4.83 -20.32
C ALA A 50 25.52 6.31 -20.36
N ILE A 51 24.58 6.71 -19.49
CA ILE A 51 24.19 8.13 -19.38
C ILE A 51 25.26 8.94 -18.64
N ARG A 52 25.79 8.42 -17.53
CA ARG A 52 26.87 9.09 -16.75
C ARG A 52 28.13 9.38 -17.62
N THR A 53 28.45 8.44 -18.49
CA THR A 53 29.64 8.53 -19.34
C THR A 53 29.38 9.15 -20.72
N ASN A 54 28.19 9.72 -20.95
CA ASN A 54 27.79 10.30 -22.26
C ASN A 54 27.85 9.30 -23.43
N GLN A 55 27.80 7.99 -23.18
CA GLN A 55 27.72 6.97 -24.23
C GLN A 55 26.31 6.83 -24.82
N ALA A 56 25.33 7.41 -24.18
CA ALA A 56 23.97 7.55 -24.68
C ALA A 56 23.40 8.91 -24.24
N ASP A 57 22.63 9.54 -25.13
CA ASP A 57 22.01 10.84 -24.88
C ASP A 57 20.80 10.71 -23.95
N LEU A 58 20.02 9.63 -24.10
CA LEU A 58 18.74 9.43 -23.43
C LEU A 58 18.60 7.98 -22.96
N ALA A 59 18.13 7.79 -21.72
CA ALA A 59 17.78 6.47 -21.18
C ALA A 59 16.29 6.39 -20.88
N ILE A 60 15.70 5.23 -21.22
CA ILE A 60 14.29 4.91 -21.05
C ILE A 60 14.15 3.57 -20.32
N SER A 61 13.59 3.61 -19.10
CA SER A 61 13.35 2.40 -18.29
C SER A 61 12.55 2.71 -17.00
N GLY A 62 11.72 3.76 -16.97
CA GLY A 62 11.11 4.21 -15.74
C GLY A 62 12.16 4.64 -14.71
N VAL A 63 13.11 5.50 -15.13
CA VAL A 63 14.20 5.92 -14.26
C VAL A 63 13.69 6.87 -13.21
N LEU A 64 13.80 6.45 -11.94
CA LEU A 64 13.37 7.24 -10.78
C LEU A 64 14.23 8.48 -10.59
N ILE A 65 13.54 9.63 -10.41
CA ILE A 65 14.16 10.90 -10.04
C ILE A 65 14.56 10.80 -8.57
N ASN A 66 15.83 11.05 -8.26
CA ASN A 66 16.33 11.23 -6.91
C ASN A 66 17.55 12.13 -6.88
N GLU A 67 17.88 12.66 -5.69
CA GLU A 67 18.97 13.60 -5.48
C GLU A 67 20.33 13.05 -5.97
N ASN A 68 20.66 11.81 -5.64
CA ASN A 68 21.96 11.23 -6.01
C ASN A 68 22.13 11.11 -7.52
N ARG A 69 21.07 10.76 -8.25
CA ARG A 69 21.07 10.68 -9.71
C ARG A 69 21.09 12.05 -10.35
N SER A 70 20.33 13.01 -9.78
CA SER A 70 20.32 14.41 -10.27
C SER A 70 21.67 15.12 -10.19
N LYS A 71 22.58 14.65 -9.31
CA LYS A 71 23.98 15.11 -9.26
C LYS A 71 24.87 14.52 -10.36
N GLN A 72 24.43 13.46 -11.03
CA GLN A 72 25.24 12.69 -11.99
C GLN A 72 24.80 12.87 -13.44
N PHE A 73 23.50 13.12 -13.66
CA PHE A 73 22.90 13.34 -14.97
C PHE A 73 21.57 14.09 -14.82
N HIS A 74 20.98 14.50 -15.93
CA HIS A 74 19.75 15.29 -15.94
C HIS A 74 18.52 14.41 -16.15
N PHE A 75 17.35 14.98 -15.90
CA PHE A 75 16.06 14.35 -16.13
C PHE A 75 15.16 15.25 -16.99
N THR A 76 14.28 14.62 -17.74
CA THR A 76 13.13 15.30 -18.33
C THR A 76 12.09 15.68 -17.28
N PHE A 77 11.01 16.34 -17.68
CA PHE A 77 9.79 16.34 -16.86
C PHE A 77 9.35 14.91 -16.55
N PRO A 78 8.69 14.68 -15.39
CA PRO A 78 8.20 13.36 -15.05
C PRO A 78 7.28 12.82 -16.15
N THR A 79 7.50 11.56 -16.50
CA THR A 79 6.67 10.81 -17.46
C THR A 79 5.55 10.05 -16.78
N ALA A 80 5.80 9.57 -15.55
CA ALA A 80 4.84 8.82 -14.75
C ALA A 80 5.10 9.02 -13.25
N SER A 81 4.12 8.65 -12.44
CA SER A 81 4.27 8.50 -11.00
C SER A 81 3.69 7.17 -10.54
N SER A 82 4.27 6.58 -9.51
CA SER A 82 3.84 5.33 -8.92
C SER A 82 4.08 5.32 -7.41
N ASP A 83 3.28 4.57 -6.67
CA ASP A 83 3.43 4.44 -5.23
C ASP A 83 4.36 3.29 -4.88
N LEU A 84 5.32 3.55 -4.01
CA LEU A 84 6.21 2.55 -3.42
C LEU A 84 5.46 1.78 -2.33
N LYS A 85 5.49 0.44 -2.40
CA LYS A 85 4.83 -0.45 -1.45
C LYS A 85 5.68 -1.68 -1.15
N ILE A 86 5.43 -2.28 0.02
CA ILE A 86 5.95 -3.60 0.35
C ILE A 86 4.94 -4.66 -0.09
N TYR A 87 5.42 -5.71 -0.75
CA TYR A 87 4.60 -6.83 -1.22
C TYR A 87 5.04 -8.11 -0.54
N LYS A 88 4.08 -8.98 -0.23
CA LYS A 88 4.29 -10.32 0.33
C LYS A 88 3.36 -11.32 -0.35
N LEU A 89 3.70 -12.61 -0.21
CA LEU A 89 2.74 -13.65 -0.54
C LEU A 89 1.51 -13.52 0.36
N ASP A 90 0.33 -13.61 -0.23
CA ASP A 90 -0.91 -13.70 0.54
C ASP A 90 -0.90 -15.02 1.31
N SER A 91 -0.85 -14.92 2.63
CA SER A 91 -0.99 -16.08 3.49
C SER A 91 -2.37 -16.68 3.25
N GLN A 92 -2.44 -17.89 2.70
CA GLN A 92 -3.69 -18.62 2.45
C GLN A 92 -4.33 -19.10 3.77
N GLU A 93 -4.30 -18.29 4.82
CA GLU A 93 -5.03 -18.62 6.03
C GLU A 93 -6.54 -18.60 5.72
N PRO A 94 -7.27 -19.67 6.05
CA PRO A 94 -8.71 -19.69 5.88
C PRO A 94 -9.34 -18.44 6.52
N THR A 95 -10.30 -17.84 5.84
CA THR A 95 -10.99 -16.63 6.31
C THR A 95 -11.52 -16.78 7.74
N ALA A 96 -11.94 -18.00 8.11
CA ALA A 96 -12.38 -18.34 9.45
C ALA A 96 -11.26 -18.17 10.51
N ILE A 97 -10.02 -18.54 10.20
CA ILE A 97 -8.88 -18.39 11.11
C ILE A 97 -8.49 -16.91 11.23
N LYS A 98 -8.51 -16.16 10.12
CA LYS A 98 -8.30 -14.69 10.16
C LYS A 98 -9.37 -14.01 11.02
N MET A 99 -10.64 -14.35 10.82
CA MET A 99 -11.73 -13.82 11.67
C MET A 99 -11.57 -14.19 13.14
N LEU A 100 -11.21 -15.43 13.45
CA LEU A 100 -10.98 -15.87 14.82
C LEU A 100 -9.83 -15.09 15.48
N ARG A 101 -8.74 -14.84 14.73
CA ARG A 101 -7.60 -14.04 15.23
C ARG A 101 -8.02 -12.59 15.50
N ILE A 102 -8.85 -11.99 14.65
CA ILE A 102 -9.41 -10.64 14.87
C ILE A 102 -10.28 -10.61 16.13
N LEU A 103 -11.17 -11.59 16.29
CA LEU A 103 -12.04 -11.70 17.46
C LEU A 103 -11.27 -11.89 18.78
N LEU A 104 -10.15 -12.62 18.71
CA LEU A 104 -9.26 -12.85 19.87
C LEU A 104 -8.20 -11.75 20.03
N SER A 105 -8.24 -10.70 19.21
CA SER A 105 -7.27 -9.61 19.32
C SER A 105 -7.45 -8.86 20.65
N LYS A 106 -6.33 -8.37 21.21
CA LYS A 106 -6.31 -7.60 22.46
C LYS A 106 -7.30 -6.43 22.44
N GLN A 107 -7.47 -5.79 21.28
CA GLN A 107 -8.36 -4.64 21.10
C GLN A 107 -9.82 -5.04 21.21
N VAL A 108 -10.24 -6.13 20.54
CA VAL A 108 -11.60 -6.66 20.64
C VAL A 108 -11.91 -7.14 22.06
N LEU A 109 -10.96 -7.81 22.70
CA LEU A 109 -11.09 -8.29 24.07
C LEU A 109 -11.25 -7.12 25.06
N LEU A 110 -10.52 -6.03 24.88
CA LEU A 110 -10.67 -4.79 25.66
C LEU A 110 -12.02 -4.13 25.45
N ILE A 111 -12.59 -4.17 24.24
CA ILE A 111 -13.93 -3.65 23.97
C ILE A 111 -14.99 -4.46 24.69
N PHE A 112 -14.92 -5.80 24.65
CA PHE A 112 -15.84 -6.66 25.41
C PHE A 112 -15.70 -6.48 26.92
N LEU A 113 -14.48 -6.31 27.42
CA LEU A 113 -14.23 -5.99 28.83
C LEU A 113 -14.86 -4.63 29.20
N GLY A 114 -14.70 -3.61 28.34
CA GLY A 114 -15.32 -2.31 28.50
C GLY A 114 -16.85 -2.36 28.54
N LEU A 115 -17.47 -3.13 27.64
CA LEU A 115 -18.92 -3.38 27.63
C LEU A 115 -19.39 -4.02 28.94
N GLY A 116 -18.67 -5.05 29.43
CA GLY A 116 -18.95 -5.69 30.69
C GLY A 116 -18.82 -4.73 31.88
N LEU A 117 -17.79 -3.91 31.88
CA LEU A 117 -17.53 -2.94 32.93
C LEU A 117 -18.62 -1.84 32.98
N ILE A 118 -19.01 -1.31 31.83
CA ILE A 118 -20.13 -0.37 31.70
C ILE A 118 -21.42 -1.02 32.21
N ALA A 119 -21.71 -2.26 31.80
CA ALA A 119 -22.88 -2.97 32.26
C ALA A 119 -22.89 -3.13 33.80
N CYS A 120 -21.74 -3.47 34.41
CA CYS A 120 -21.59 -3.58 35.87
C CYS A 120 -21.77 -2.23 36.57
N ILE A 121 -21.16 -1.16 36.08
CA ILE A 121 -21.25 0.20 36.65
C ILE A 121 -22.70 0.66 36.71
N PHE A 122 -23.49 0.41 35.68
CA PHE A 122 -24.88 0.83 35.63
C PHE A 122 -25.84 -0.18 36.30
N ALA A 123 -25.55 -1.49 36.29
CA ALA A 123 -26.36 -2.50 36.92
C ALA A 123 -26.33 -2.43 38.47
N LEU A 124 -25.19 -2.06 39.07
CA LEU A 124 -25.03 -1.99 40.51
C LEU A 124 -25.95 -0.94 41.18
N PRO A 125 -26.00 0.34 40.73
CA PRO A 125 -26.93 1.32 41.26
C PRO A 125 -28.38 0.92 41.05
N VAL A 126 -28.73 0.37 39.88
CA VAL A 126 -30.10 -0.12 39.61
C VAL A 126 -30.45 -1.24 40.56
N TRP A 127 -29.56 -2.21 40.79
CA TRP A 127 -29.77 -3.29 41.73
C TRP A 127 -29.97 -2.76 43.16
N PHE A 128 -29.18 -1.80 43.61
CA PHE A 128 -29.26 -1.24 44.95
C PHE A 128 -30.61 -0.59 45.22
N VAL A 129 -31.17 0.09 44.20
CA VAL A 129 -32.50 0.75 44.33
C VAL A 129 -33.65 -0.26 44.19
N GLU A 130 -33.56 -1.19 43.23
CA GLU A 130 -34.65 -2.10 42.88
C GLU A 130 -34.68 -3.41 43.73
N ARG A 131 -33.66 -3.69 44.54
CA ARG A 131 -33.51 -4.94 45.30
C ARG A 131 -34.68 -5.23 46.31
N LYS A 132 -35.40 -4.19 46.73
CA LYS A 132 -36.52 -4.29 47.66
C LYS A 132 -37.86 -4.53 46.97
N ARG A 133 -37.89 -4.69 45.66
CA ARG A 133 -39.12 -4.98 44.92
C ARG A 133 -39.66 -6.36 45.26
N PRO A 134 -41.01 -6.50 45.39
CA PRO A 134 -41.63 -7.78 45.73
C PRO A 134 -41.23 -8.91 44.74
N ASP A 135 -41.10 -8.59 43.45
CA ASP A 135 -40.76 -9.56 42.41
C ASP A 135 -39.27 -10.04 42.48
N LEU A 136 -38.43 -9.31 43.19
CA LEU A 136 -36.99 -9.59 43.35
C LEU A 136 -36.63 -9.97 44.79
N ALA A 137 -37.41 -9.51 45.79
CA ALA A 137 -37.12 -9.69 47.19
C ALA A 137 -37.03 -11.16 47.62
N ASP A 138 -37.80 -12.03 46.97
CA ASP A 138 -37.83 -13.47 47.23
C ASP A 138 -36.66 -14.25 46.61
N LYS A 139 -35.84 -13.60 45.75
CA LYS A 139 -34.70 -14.24 45.10
C LYS A 139 -33.40 -14.01 45.87
N ARG A 140 -32.49 -15.01 45.84
CA ARG A 140 -31.14 -14.85 46.40
C ARG A 140 -30.43 -13.66 45.78
N LYS A 141 -29.66 -12.87 46.53
CA LYS A 141 -28.97 -11.65 46.09
C LYS A 141 -28.16 -11.84 44.79
N ARG A 142 -27.53 -12.99 44.63
CA ARG A 142 -26.79 -13.33 43.39
C ARG A 142 -27.70 -13.40 42.16
N HIS A 143 -28.87 -14.02 42.30
CA HIS A 143 -29.84 -14.14 41.20
C HIS A 143 -30.49 -12.80 40.88
N GLN A 144 -30.72 -11.93 41.86
CA GLN A 144 -31.19 -10.56 41.63
C GLN A 144 -30.17 -9.77 40.79
N LEU A 145 -28.89 -9.84 41.17
CA LEU A 145 -27.81 -9.14 40.46
C LEU A 145 -27.64 -9.67 39.01
N ILE A 146 -27.62 -10.99 38.83
CA ILE A 146 -27.55 -11.61 37.51
C ILE A 146 -28.72 -11.21 36.63
N PHE A 147 -29.94 -11.21 37.18
CA PHE A 147 -31.15 -10.83 36.47
C PHE A 147 -31.07 -9.36 36.00
N ILE A 148 -30.64 -8.44 36.85
CA ILE A 148 -30.50 -7.02 36.48
C ILE A 148 -29.35 -6.84 35.48
N LEU A 149 -28.23 -7.52 35.68
CA LEU A 149 -27.10 -7.49 34.73
C LEU A 149 -27.52 -8.00 33.36
N GLN A 150 -28.24 -9.13 33.33
CA GLN A 150 -28.74 -9.70 32.07
C GLN A 150 -29.73 -8.75 31.37
N LYS A 151 -30.66 -8.16 32.09
CA LYS A 151 -31.60 -7.17 31.55
C LYS A 151 -30.88 -5.89 31.07
N THR A 152 -29.86 -5.47 31.80
CA THR A 152 -29.03 -4.33 31.42
C THR A 152 -28.21 -4.66 30.16
N LEU A 153 -27.69 -5.86 30.03
CA LEU A 153 -26.99 -6.33 28.82
C LEU A 153 -27.91 -6.44 27.60
N LEU A 154 -29.16 -6.90 27.80
CA LEU A 154 -30.16 -7.08 26.75
C LEU A 154 -30.87 -5.77 26.33
N LEU A 155 -30.38 -4.59 26.77
CA LEU A 155 -30.98 -3.29 26.43
C LEU A 155 -32.46 -3.13 26.88
N SER A 156 -32.94 -3.95 27.79
CA SER A 156 -34.32 -3.87 28.30
C SER A 156 -34.41 -2.89 29.45
N THR A 157 -35.34 -1.96 29.38
CA THR A 157 -35.68 -1.01 30.45
C THR A 157 -36.85 -1.47 31.30
N ASP A 158 -37.48 -2.59 30.97
CA ASP A 158 -38.69 -3.10 31.65
C ASP A 158 -38.48 -3.48 33.11
N HIS A 159 -37.24 -3.65 33.54
CA HIS A 159 -36.87 -3.97 34.92
C HIS A 159 -36.85 -2.76 35.85
N THR A 160 -36.97 -1.52 35.31
CA THR A 160 -36.88 -0.30 36.09
C THR A 160 -38.27 0.33 36.28
N ARG A 161 -38.72 0.49 37.52
CA ARG A 161 -40.05 1.03 37.86
C ARG A 161 -39.96 2.48 38.33
N GLN A 162 -38.85 2.85 38.96
CA GLN A 162 -38.65 4.20 39.47
C GLN A 162 -38.04 5.13 38.39
N THR A 163 -38.43 6.41 38.37
CA THR A 163 -37.94 7.39 37.42
C THR A 163 -36.40 7.54 37.44
N ARG A 164 -35.80 7.47 38.65
CA ARG A 164 -34.36 7.57 38.83
C ARG A 164 -33.60 6.41 38.17
N THR A 165 -34.10 5.18 38.31
CA THR A 165 -33.49 3.99 37.69
C THR A 165 -33.72 3.95 36.21
N ARG A 166 -34.82 4.53 35.70
CA ARG A 166 -35.03 4.73 34.24
C ARG A 166 -33.98 5.66 33.61
N LEU A 167 -33.67 6.78 34.27
CA LEU A 167 -32.62 7.70 33.78
C LEU A 167 -31.26 7.01 33.75
N ILE A 168 -30.87 6.26 34.78
CA ILE A 168 -29.64 5.49 34.83
C ILE A 168 -29.59 4.48 33.65
N SER A 169 -30.71 3.78 33.41
CA SER A 169 -30.80 2.82 32.29
C SER A 169 -30.70 3.47 30.94
N ILE A 170 -31.25 4.68 30.73
CA ILE A 170 -31.13 5.44 29.50
C ILE A 170 -29.66 5.88 29.26
N CYS A 171 -28.98 6.37 30.32
CA CYS A 171 -27.55 6.70 30.22
C CYS A 171 -26.70 5.47 29.89
N SER A 172 -27.01 4.32 30.49
CA SER A 172 -26.36 3.04 30.16
C SER A 172 -26.60 2.64 28.71
N LEU A 173 -27.83 2.81 28.20
CA LEU A 173 -28.15 2.56 26.79
C LEU A 173 -27.31 3.41 25.88
N PHE A 174 -27.25 4.71 26.15
CA PHE A 174 -26.49 5.67 25.34
C PHE A 174 -24.99 5.33 25.31
N ALA A 175 -24.38 5.06 26.48
CA ALA A 175 -22.99 4.68 26.59
C ALA A 175 -22.66 3.41 25.76
N ARG A 176 -23.57 2.43 25.75
CA ARG A 176 -23.40 1.18 25.00
C ARG A 176 -23.60 1.39 23.50
N VAL A 177 -24.56 2.22 23.08
CA VAL A 177 -24.73 2.56 21.65
C VAL A 177 -23.47 3.21 21.12
N LEU A 178 -22.87 4.15 21.86
CA LEU A 178 -21.58 4.76 21.46
C LEU A 178 -20.46 3.72 21.35
N LEU A 179 -20.37 2.81 22.32
CA LEU A 179 -19.33 1.78 22.31
C LEU A 179 -19.54 0.75 21.19
N THR A 180 -20.78 0.37 20.86
CA THR A 180 -21.09 -0.50 19.72
C THR A 180 -20.82 0.21 18.40
N ALA A 181 -21.13 1.50 18.27
CA ALA A 181 -20.77 2.30 17.11
C ALA A 181 -19.24 2.35 16.90
N TYR A 182 -18.49 2.58 17.98
CA TYR A 182 -17.02 2.51 17.94
C TYR A 182 -16.52 1.13 17.51
N PHE A 183 -17.09 0.05 18.05
CA PHE A 183 -16.75 -1.32 17.68
C PHE A 183 -17.04 -1.61 16.20
N THR A 184 -18.21 -1.19 15.71
CA THR A 184 -18.56 -1.34 14.29
C THR A 184 -17.60 -0.58 13.40
N SER A 185 -17.24 0.67 13.75
CA SER A 185 -16.24 1.46 13.06
C SER A 185 -14.87 0.80 13.09
N PHE A 186 -14.48 0.21 14.22
CA PHE A 186 -13.22 -0.51 14.35
C PHE A 186 -13.19 -1.76 13.45
N ILE A 187 -14.25 -2.59 13.46
CA ILE A 187 -14.34 -3.76 12.56
C ILE A 187 -14.33 -3.32 11.10
N LEU A 188 -15.09 -2.28 10.75
CA LEU A 188 -15.10 -1.74 9.40
C LEU A 188 -13.71 -1.28 8.99
N LYS A 189 -13.01 -0.55 9.86
CA LYS A 189 -11.61 -0.12 9.62
C LYS A 189 -10.68 -1.32 9.42
N VAL A 190 -10.80 -2.39 10.21
CA VAL A 190 -9.99 -3.61 10.07
C VAL A 190 -10.36 -4.36 8.79
N ALA A 191 -11.64 -4.51 8.48
CA ALA A 191 -12.10 -5.18 7.27
C ALA A 191 -11.74 -4.40 5.99
N THR A 192 -11.82 -3.06 6.03
CA THR A 192 -11.42 -2.20 4.91
C THR A 192 -9.92 -2.01 4.82
N SER A 193 -9.17 -2.13 5.92
CA SER A 193 -7.70 -2.04 5.89
C SER A 193 -7.04 -3.20 5.16
N GLU A 194 -7.68 -4.36 5.08
CA GLU A 194 -7.24 -5.44 4.16
C GLU A 194 -7.52 -5.09 2.68
N THR A 195 -8.50 -4.22 2.40
CA THR A 195 -8.88 -3.85 1.02
C THR A 195 -8.35 -2.45 0.63
N TYR A 196 -8.16 -1.55 1.61
CA TYR A 196 -7.68 -0.19 1.46
C TYR A 196 -6.61 0.12 2.50
N LEU A 197 -5.41 -0.41 2.31
CA LEU A 197 -4.21 0.11 2.99
C LEU A 197 -3.82 1.46 2.35
N SER A 198 -4.73 2.43 2.40
CA SER A 198 -4.46 3.83 2.08
C SER A 198 -4.33 4.65 3.35
N THR A 199 -3.45 4.26 4.23
CA THR A 199 -2.89 5.19 5.19
C THR A 199 -1.64 5.77 4.54
N ASP A 200 -1.57 7.10 4.44
CA ASP A 200 -0.35 7.83 4.11
C ASP A 200 0.68 7.51 5.19
N TYR A 201 1.41 6.41 5.01
CA TYR A 201 2.61 6.16 5.80
C TYR A 201 3.72 7.03 5.23
N GLN A 202 4.17 7.99 6.00
CA GLN A 202 5.41 8.68 5.71
C GLN A 202 6.59 7.70 5.83
N MET A 203 7.73 7.97 5.17
CA MET A 203 8.92 7.09 5.24
C MET A 203 9.39 6.81 6.68
N GLU A 204 9.05 7.66 7.64
CA GLU A 204 9.29 7.48 9.08
C GLU A 204 8.52 6.31 9.69
N ASP A 205 7.39 5.90 9.07
CA ASP A 205 6.57 4.76 9.48
C ASP A 205 6.98 3.43 8.82
N LEU A 206 8.09 3.39 8.10
CA LEU A 206 8.69 2.13 7.65
C LEU A 206 9.06 1.36 8.92
N ASN A 207 8.12 0.51 9.35
CA ASN A 207 8.21 -0.21 10.62
C ASN A 207 9.53 -0.96 10.64
N PHE A 208 10.48 -0.47 11.43
CA PHE A 208 11.86 -0.96 11.52
C PHE A 208 11.90 -2.48 11.76
N GLU A 209 10.86 -3.02 12.43
CA GLU A 209 10.67 -4.46 12.62
C GLU A 209 10.36 -5.19 11.32
N LEU A 210 9.59 -4.58 10.42
CA LEU A 210 9.23 -5.17 9.13
C LEU A 210 10.46 -5.28 8.22
N LEU A 211 11.38 -4.32 8.29
CA LEU A 211 12.62 -4.34 7.52
C LEU A 211 13.63 -5.34 8.08
N LYS A 212 13.80 -5.41 9.40
CA LYS A 212 14.76 -6.32 10.05
C LYS A 212 14.37 -7.78 9.96
N ASN A 213 13.07 -8.09 10.05
CA ASN A 213 12.57 -9.46 10.12
C ASN A 213 12.31 -10.10 8.75
N ASN A 214 12.54 -9.37 7.65
CA ASN A 214 12.30 -9.88 6.31
C ASN A 214 13.56 -9.82 5.46
N THR A 215 13.70 -10.82 4.57
CA THR A 215 14.66 -10.81 3.48
C THR A 215 13.95 -10.32 2.22
N PHE A 216 14.43 -9.26 1.63
CA PHE A 216 13.79 -8.63 0.47
C PHE A 216 14.45 -9.07 -0.84
N ALA A 217 13.65 -9.51 -1.81
CA ALA A 217 14.10 -9.59 -3.18
C ALA A 217 14.15 -8.17 -3.77
N ALA A 218 15.27 -7.82 -4.41
CA ALA A 218 15.51 -6.46 -4.87
C ALA A 218 16.40 -6.44 -6.12
N ILE A 219 16.06 -5.57 -7.10
CA ILE A 219 16.83 -5.42 -8.33
C ILE A 219 18.03 -4.51 -8.07
N PRO A 220 19.28 -4.98 -8.32
CA PRO A 220 20.48 -4.16 -8.16
C PRO A 220 20.40 -2.86 -8.97
N GLY A 221 20.89 -1.76 -8.39
CA GLY A 221 20.85 -0.43 -9.05
C GLY A 221 19.52 0.32 -8.92
N TYR A 222 18.45 -0.33 -8.48
CA TYR A 222 17.19 0.35 -8.22
C TYR A 222 17.25 1.13 -6.89
N ILE A 223 16.47 2.23 -6.81
CA ILE A 223 16.41 3.06 -5.59
C ILE A 223 15.87 2.26 -4.39
N GLN A 224 14.96 1.34 -4.63
CA GLN A 224 14.38 0.45 -3.63
C GLN A 224 15.46 -0.36 -2.91
N THR A 225 16.44 -0.87 -3.68
CA THR A 225 17.58 -1.59 -3.12
C THR A 225 18.45 -0.70 -2.23
N SER A 226 18.64 0.56 -2.61
CA SER A 226 19.37 1.54 -1.81
C SER A 226 18.62 1.88 -0.52
N ILE A 227 17.31 2.09 -0.61
CA ILE A 227 16.43 2.33 0.56
C ILE A 227 16.50 1.14 1.54
N LEU A 228 16.40 -0.09 1.05
CA LEU A 228 16.49 -1.29 1.88
C LEU A 228 17.83 -1.38 2.59
N LYS A 229 18.93 -1.22 1.85
CA LYS A 229 20.28 -1.30 2.41
C LYS A 229 20.57 -0.20 3.43
N SER A 230 20.19 1.06 3.16
CA SER A 230 20.37 2.17 4.10
C SER A 230 19.60 1.99 5.41
N ASN A 231 18.50 1.23 5.38
CA ASN A 231 17.71 0.87 6.55
C ASN A 231 18.08 -0.49 7.16
N GLY A 232 19.20 -1.10 6.75
CA GLY A 232 19.72 -2.33 7.34
C GLY A 232 18.93 -3.60 7.00
N ALA A 233 18.09 -3.57 5.97
CA ALA A 233 17.33 -4.74 5.52
C ALA A 233 18.25 -5.75 4.80
N LYS A 234 17.95 -7.04 4.97
CA LYS A 234 18.60 -8.11 4.19
C LYS A 234 18.04 -8.11 2.77
N THR A 235 18.92 -8.09 1.77
CA THR A 235 18.51 -8.08 0.36
C THR A 235 19.10 -9.27 -0.40
N MET A 236 18.31 -9.86 -1.30
CA MET A 236 18.72 -10.84 -2.30
C MET A 236 18.51 -10.26 -3.69
N GLY A 237 19.50 -10.40 -4.57
CA GLY A 237 19.45 -9.85 -5.93
C GLY A 237 18.52 -10.64 -6.84
N CYS A 238 17.75 -9.95 -7.65
CA CYS A 238 16.94 -10.48 -8.76
C CYS A 238 17.09 -9.57 -9.98
N ASP A 239 16.88 -10.10 -11.18
CA ASP A 239 17.16 -9.34 -12.41
C ASP A 239 15.98 -8.48 -12.86
N VAL A 240 14.76 -9.00 -12.69
CA VAL A 240 13.50 -8.34 -13.07
C VAL A 240 12.42 -8.63 -12.02
N ALA A 241 11.32 -7.87 -12.04
CA ALA A 241 10.25 -8.01 -11.05
C ALA A 241 9.64 -9.42 -11.00
N GLU A 242 9.52 -10.09 -12.14
CA GLU A 242 9.03 -11.47 -12.25
C GLU A 242 9.94 -12.46 -11.51
N THR A 243 11.26 -12.30 -11.62
CA THR A 243 12.24 -13.12 -10.89
C THR A 243 12.14 -12.87 -9.38
N CYS A 244 11.99 -11.60 -8.97
CA CYS A 244 11.78 -11.24 -7.56
C CYS A 244 10.51 -11.91 -7.01
N ILE A 245 9.42 -11.91 -7.78
CA ILE A 245 8.16 -12.60 -7.41
C ILE A 245 8.38 -14.12 -7.34
N GLY A 246 9.16 -14.70 -8.26
CA GLY A 246 9.54 -16.12 -8.23
C GLY A 246 10.28 -16.49 -6.94
N MET A 247 11.25 -15.68 -6.50
CA MET A 247 11.98 -15.87 -5.24
C MET A 247 11.03 -15.79 -4.02
N LEU A 248 10.03 -14.89 -4.09
CA LEU A 248 8.99 -14.81 -3.06
C LEU A 248 8.13 -16.09 -3.01
N GLN A 249 7.76 -16.64 -4.17
CA GLN A 249 7.01 -17.90 -4.27
C GLN A 249 7.84 -19.12 -3.81
N ALA A 250 9.14 -19.13 -4.10
CA ALA A 250 10.08 -20.18 -3.64
C ALA A 250 10.40 -20.10 -2.14
N GLY A 251 10.01 -19.01 -1.46
CA GLY A 251 10.34 -18.79 -0.05
C GLY A 251 11.80 -18.35 0.19
N GLU A 252 12.53 -18.02 -0.86
CA GLU A 252 13.91 -17.49 -0.79
C GLU A 252 13.92 -16.05 -0.25
N ALA A 253 12.93 -15.27 -0.64
CA ALA A 253 12.65 -13.97 -0.09
C ALA A 253 11.28 -13.93 0.60
N SER A 254 11.12 -13.08 1.60
CA SER A 254 9.87 -12.94 2.36
C SER A 254 9.08 -11.69 1.99
N ALA A 255 9.70 -10.74 1.29
CA ALA A 255 9.06 -9.50 0.84
C ALA A 255 9.75 -8.92 -0.40
N ILE A 256 9.03 -8.02 -1.08
CA ILE A 256 9.53 -7.19 -2.17
C ILE A 256 9.16 -5.75 -1.84
N LEU A 257 10.10 -4.82 -2.03
CA LEU A 257 9.83 -3.38 -2.00
C LEU A 257 9.89 -2.88 -3.43
N ASP A 258 8.75 -2.51 -4.01
CA ASP A 258 8.73 -2.03 -5.39
C ASP A 258 7.56 -1.07 -5.66
N ASP A 259 7.58 -0.43 -6.81
CA ASP A 259 6.51 0.45 -7.23
C ASP A 259 5.28 -0.33 -7.71
N MET A 260 4.12 0.26 -7.48
CA MET A 260 2.83 -0.36 -7.75
C MET A 260 2.63 -0.70 -9.24
N LEU A 261 3.12 0.11 -10.15
CA LEU A 261 2.91 -0.09 -11.59
C LEU A 261 3.77 -1.24 -12.11
N THR A 262 5.02 -1.32 -11.70
CA THR A 262 5.93 -2.43 -12.02
C THR A 262 5.38 -3.75 -11.46
N MET A 263 4.99 -3.78 -10.19
CA MET A 263 4.42 -4.98 -9.57
C MET A 263 3.12 -5.42 -10.24
N ARG A 264 2.20 -4.49 -10.54
CA ARG A 264 0.96 -4.81 -11.26
C ARG A 264 1.24 -5.41 -12.63
N SER A 265 2.21 -4.85 -13.36
CA SER A 265 2.59 -5.34 -14.68
C SER A 265 3.19 -6.74 -14.60
N ALA A 266 4.12 -6.99 -13.69
CA ALA A 266 4.75 -8.29 -13.48
C ALA A 266 3.72 -9.36 -13.07
N LEU A 267 2.83 -9.07 -12.12
CA LEU A 267 1.77 -10.00 -11.70
C LEU A 267 0.78 -10.33 -12.83
N LYS A 268 0.56 -9.40 -13.77
CA LYS A 268 -0.31 -9.63 -14.93
C LYS A 268 0.35 -10.52 -15.98
N SER A 269 1.69 -10.47 -16.11
CA SER A 269 2.44 -11.24 -17.10
C SER A 269 2.69 -12.69 -16.68
N MET A 270 2.52 -13.04 -15.41
CA MET A 270 2.81 -14.38 -14.85
C MET A 270 1.57 -15.27 -14.75
N PRO A 271 1.41 -16.31 -15.59
CA PRO A 271 0.38 -17.35 -15.43
C PRO A 271 0.97 -18.57 -14.69
N PRO A 272 0.28 -19.15 -13.66
CA PRO A 272 -0.89 -18.62 -12.97
C PRO A 272 -0.53 -17.37 -12.14
N LYS A 273 -1.48 -16.45 -11.98
CA LYS A 273 -1.23 -15.22 -11.22
C LYS A 273 -0.77 -15.53 -9.80
N PRO A 274 0.43 -15.08 -9.41
CA PRO A 274 0.90 -15.25 -8.04
C PRO A 274 -0.03 -14.51 -7.06
N LYS A 275 -0.31 -15.12 -5.93
CA LYS A 275 -1.07 -14.48 -4.85
C LYS A 275 -0.13 -13.58 -4.04
N VAL A 276 0.28 -12.47 -4.64
CA VAL A 276 1.11 -11.43 -4.02
C VAL A 276 0.25 -10.22 -3.77
N THR A 277 0.25 -9.74 -2.54
CA THR A 277 -0.57 -8.59 -2.11
C THR A 277 0.30 -7.52 -1.45
N PRO A 278 -0.11 -6.25 -1.52
CA PRO A 278 0.56 -5.21 -0.76
C PRO A 278 0.42 -5.49 0.75
N ALA A 279 1.54 -5.52 1.45
CA ALA A 279 1.62 -5.69 2.90
C ALA A 279 1.81 -4.36 3.64
N SER A 280 1.96 -3.25 2.90
CA SER A 280 2.02 -1.89 3.43
C SER A 280 1.06 -0.97 2.68
N GLY A 281 0.72 0.16 3.29
CA GLY A 281 0.17 1.30 2.58
C GLY A 281 1.19 1.91 1.60
N LYS A 282 0.87 3.08 1.07
CA LYS A 282 1.79 3.89 0.30
C LYS A 282 2.90 4.41 1.21
N LEU A 283 4.14 4.05 0.90
CA LEU A 283 5.31 4.55 1.63
C LEU A 283 5.75 5.92 1.12
N MET A 284 5.78 6.07 -0.20
CA MET A 284 6.07 7.33 -0.88
C MET A 284 5.59 7.29 -2.33
N THR A 285 5.42 8.46 -2.95
CA THR A 285 5.24 8.57 -4.40
C THR A 285 6.59 8.68 -5.09
N LEU A 286 6.79 7.87 -6.09
CA LEU A 286 7.96 7.86 -6.94
C LEU A 286 7.63 8.55 -8.26
N PHE A 287 8.53 9.40 -8.76
CA PHE A 287 8.42 10.06 -10.06
C PHE A 287 9.45 9.47 -11.02
N MET A 288 8.97 8.99 -12.15
CA MET A 288 9.79 8.46 -13.23
C MET A 288 9.97 9.51 -14.32
N ALA A 289 11.16 9.52 -14.94
CA ALA A 289 11.46 10.39 -16.04
C ALA A 289 12.49 9.74 -16.98
N LEU A 290 12.63 10.29 -18.18
CA LEU A 290 13.72 9.92 -19.05
C LEU A 290 15.01 10.55 -18.51
N ALA A 291 16.07 9.75 -18.38
CA ALA A 291 17.37 10.27 -17.97
C ALA A 291 18.14 10.82 -19.17
N ILE A 292 18.78 11.96 -19.01
CA ILE A 292 19.49 12.70 -20.05
C ILE A 292 20.95 12.84 -19.64
N SER A 293 21.89 12.56 -20.55
CA SER A 293 23.32 12.79 -20.31
C SER A 293 23.65 14.27 -20.16
N ASP A 294 24.72 14.59 -19.45
CA ASP A 294 25.16 15.98 -19.24
C ASP A 294 25.44 16.68 -20.56
N GLN A 295 26.08 15.98 -21.52
CA GLN A 295 26.36 16.52 -22.84
C GLN A 295 25.07 16.84 -23.61
N PHE A 296 24.09 15.92 -23.63
CA PHE A 296 22.85 16.11 -24.38
C PHE A 296 21.89 17.09 -23.67
N SER A 297 22.02 17.32 -22.38
CA SER A 297 21.22 18.32 -21.67
C SER A 297 21.38 19.74 -22.21
N ARG A 298 22.56 20.03 -22.82
CA ARG A 298 22.91 21.33 -23.44
C ARG A 298 22.44 21.43 -24.90
N ASP A 299 21.96 20.33 -25.47
CA ASP A 299 21.45 20.30 -26.84
C ASP A 299 20.01 20.85 -26.86
N PRO A 300 19.65 21.73 -27.83
CA PRO A 300 18.29 22.25 -27.96
C PRO A 300 17.21 21.15 -28.06
N ARG A 301 17.56 19.95 -28.56
CA ARG A 301 16.66 18.83 -28.66
C ARG A 301 16.21 18.33 -27.29
N SER A 302 17.01 18.50 -26.23
CA SER A 302 16.61 18.13 -24.86
C SER A 302 15.43 18.97 -24.39
N ARG A 303 15.40 20.26 -24.71
CA ARG A 303 14.28 21.15 -24.46
C ARG A 303 13.05 20.74 -25.26
N ALA A 304 13.23 20.40 -26.55
CA ALA A 304 12.11 19.92 -27.37
C ALA A 304 11.47 18.64 -26.84
N ILE A 305 12.23 17.78 -26.16
CA ILE A 305 11.68 16.59 -25.48
C ILE A 305 10.77 17.01 -24.31
N ASN A 306 11.23 17.90 -23.44
CA ASN A 306 10.43 18.42 -22.33
C ASN A 306 9.15 19.11 -22.80
N ASP A 307 9.24 19.94 -23.85
CA ASP A 307 8.08 20.57 -24.48
C ASP A 307 7.11 19.52 -25.06
N GLY A 308 7.64 18.42 -25.60
CA GLY A 308 6.85 17.29 -26.10
C GLY A 308 6.13 16.55 -24.98
N ILE A 309 6.80 16.29 -23.85
CA ILE A 309 6.19 15.68 -22.67
C ILE A 309 5.08 16.59 -22.13
N ALA A 310 5.35 17.88 -21.91
CA ALA A 310 4.37 18.83 -21.43
C ALA A 310 3.14 18.90 -22.36
N ARG A 311 3.36 18.95 -23.68
CA ARG A 311 2.27 18.94 -24.66
C ARG A 311 1.42 17.66 -24.56
N SER A 312 2.05 16.50 -24.35
CA SER A 312 1.34 15.22 -24.26
C SER A 312 0.34 15.16 -23.11
N TYR A 313 0.63 15.84 -22.03
CA TYR A 313 -0.33 15.99 -20.91
C TYR A 313 -1.51 16.87 -21.33
N TYR A 314 -1.27 17.89 -22.13
CA TYR A 314 -2.28 18.88 -22.52
C TYR A 314 -3.23 18.37 -23.61
N ASP A 315 -2.69 17.67 -24.63
CA ASP A 315 -3.46 17.17 -25.77
C ASP A 315 -4.12 15.78 -25.51
N GLY A 316 -3.90 15.23 -24.31
CA GLY A 316 -4.48 13.95 -23.89
C GLY A 316 -3.76 12.71 -24.42
N SER A 317 -2.71 12.85 -25.21
CA SER A 317 -1.95 11.70 -25.73
C SER A 317 -1.26 10.91 -24.61
N HIS A 318 -0.75 11.60 -23.58
CA HIS A 318 -0.24 10.95 -22.36
C HIS A 318 -1.31 10.06 -21.69
N THR A 319 -2.52 10.57 -21.51
CA THR A 319 -3.64 9.81 -20.93
C THR A 319 -4.00 8.61 -21.79
N LYS A 320 -3.98 8.75 -23.11
CA LYS A 320 -4.24 7.66 -24.05
C LYS A 320 -3.19 6.55 -23.92
N LEU A 321 -1.91 6.90 -23.88
CA LEU A 321 -0.82 5.93 -23.65
C LEU A 321 -0.89 5.29 -22.28
N SER A 322 -1.21 6.07 -21.25
CA SER A 322 -1.39 5.55 -19.88
C SER A 322 -2.51 4.51 -19.81
N ARG A 323 -3.63 4.70 -20.51
CA ARG A 323 -4.69 3.69 -20.59
C ARG A 323 -4.24 2.40 -21.25
N ILE A 324 -3.33 2.45 -22.21
CA ILE A 324 -2.83 1.27 -22.92
C ILE A 324 -1.85 0.47 -22.06
N TRP A 325 -0.98 1.15 -21.31
CA TRP A 325 0.17 0.53 -20.67
C TRP A 325 0.05 0.44 -19.14
N ILE A 326 -0.49 1.47 -18.52
CA ILE A 326 -0.51 1.63 -17.06
C ILE A 326 -1.85 1.17 -16.47
N ASN A 327 -2.95 1.59 -17.07
CA ASN A 327 -4.32 1.29 -16.62
C ASN A 327 -5.15 0.62 -17.74
N PRO A 328 -4.70 -0.52 -18.27
CA PRO A 328 -5.42 -1.22 -19.32
C PRO A 328 -6.70 -1.90 -18.80
#